data_5c650217cfb77316e7b3dd4cd88aae45
#
_entry.id   5c650217cfb77316e7b3dd4cd88aae45
#
_cell.length_a   1.000
_cell.length_b   1.000
_cell.length_c   1.000
_cell.angle_alpha   90.00
_cell.angle_beta   90.00
_cell.angle_gamma   90.00
#
_symmetry.space_group_name_H-M   'P 1'
#
loop_
_entity.id
_entity.type
_entity.pdbx_description
1 polymer ?
#
loop_
_entity_poly.entity_id
_entity_poly.type
_entity_poly.pdbx_seq_one_letter_code
_entity_poly.pdbx_strand_id
1 'polypeptide(L)'
;DNDDKGLTNEQVKKAMQTMKGDYTGTLKWRASTSNNYDSLNNVRWTVNDTAMIIHDFPVSSLAAGVVDGEINDSLRNAMKAAPAQELTCGISFYNTEDFLTPYCVMNIMPYSVLIKDAEINTRLYDLKVNFLNMNSNSMGYFNAEKKAMELYMRTYNLEANNQTQKGNYTIVYYQLVSNNQ
;
A
#
# COMPACT_ATOMS: atom_id res chain seq x y z
N ASP A 1 -10.04 20.16 28.63
CA ASP A 1 -10.53 20.07 27.24
C ASP A 1 -9.37 19.71 26.35
N ASN A 2 -9.15 18.42 26.17
CA ASN A 2 -8.27 17.93 25.13
C ASN A 2 -9.00 18.11 23.81
N ASP A 3 -8.89 19.29 23.26
CA ASP A 3 -9.21 19.55 21.89
C ASP A 3 -8.13 18.88 21.02
N ASP A 4 -8.25 17.57 20.86
CA ASP A 4 -7.51 16.81 19.89
C ASP A 4 -8.05 17.18 18.50
N LYS A 5 -7.87 18.45 18.16
CA LYS A 5 -8.26 18.99 16.86
C LYS A 5 -7.18 18.55 15.90
N GLY A 6 -7.49 17.59 15.07
CA GLY A 6 -6.68 17.25 13.91
C GLY A 6 -6.36 18.50 13.07
N LEU A 7 -5.60 18.33 12.01
CA LEU A 7 -5.29 19.43 11.09
C LEU A 7 -6.59 20.07 10.56
N THR A 8 -6.57 21.39 10.41
CA THR A 8 -7.67 22.10 9.76
C THR A 8 -7.76 21.73 8.28
N ASN A 9 -8.90 21.96 7.66
CA ASN A 9 -9.08 21.74 6.22
C ASN A 9 -8.06 22.52 5.39
N GLU A 10 -7.71 23.73 5.81
CA GLU A 10 -6.69 24.55 5.14
C GLU A 10 -5.30 23.94 5.27
N GLN A 11 -4.96 23.43 6.44
CA GLN A 11 -3.68 22.74 6.67
C GLN A 11 -3.57 21.46 5.82
N VAL A 12 -4.62 20.65 5.76
CA VAL A 12 -4.68 19.46 4.90
C VAL A 12 -4.51 19.85 3.45
N LYS A 13 -5.22 20.86 2.99
CA LYS A 13 -5.12 21.37 1.62
C LYS A 13 -3.69 21.81 1.29
N LYS A 14 -3.06 22.55 2.21
CA LYS A 14 -1.68 23.02 2.03
C LYS A 14 -0.71 21.84 1.97
N ALA A 15 -0.87 20.82 2.83
CA ALA A 15 -0.05 19.63 2.83
C ALA A 15 -0.18 18.87 1.50
N MET A 16 -1.40 18.66 1.01
CA MET A 16 -1.65 18.01 -0.27
C MET A 16 -1.05 18.79 -1.43
N GLN A 17 -1.19 20.11 -1.44
CA GLN A 17 -0.61 20.96 -2.48
C GLN A 17 0.93 20.89 -2.47
N THR A 18 1.55 20.83 -1.30
CA THR A 18 3.01 20.71 -1.17
C THR A 18 3.51 19.37 -1.68
N MET A 19 2.77 18.29 -1.43
CA MET A 19 3.13 16.94 -1.88
C MET A 19 2.74 16.67 -3.34
N LYS A 20 1.82 17.44 -3.89
CA LYS A 20 1.27 17.21 -5.23
C LYS A 20 2.37 17.08 -6.29
N GLY A 21 2.25 16.05 -7.12
CA GLY A 21 3.18 15.83 -8.23
C GLY A 21 3.41 14.34 -8.48
N ASP A 22 4.38 14.09 -9.34
CA ASP A 22 4.77 12.75 -9.77
C ASP A 22 6.08 12.33 -9.10
N TYR A 23 6.11 11.06 -8.70
CA TYR A 23 7.24 10.46 -8.00
C TYR A 23 7.65 9.18 -8.70
N THR A 24 8.93 8.85 -8.59
CA THR A 24 9.49 7.58 -9.05
C THR A 24 10.38 7.01 -7.96
N GLY A 25 10.32 5.71 -7.77
CA GLY A 25 11.14 5.06 -6.75
C GLY A 25 11.14 3.55 -6.86
N THR A 26 11.52 2.93 -5.76
CA THR A 26 11.65 1.47 -5.63
C THR A 26 10.63 0.96 -4.63
N LEU A 27 9.87 -0.04 -5.04
CA LEU A 27 8.97 -0.80 -4.19
C LEU A 27 9.66 -2.08 -3.76
N LYS A 28 9.68 -2.32 -2.44
CA LYS A 28 10.17 -3.57 -1.84
C LYS A 28 9.05 -4.24 -1.08
N TRP A 29 9.04 -5.57 -1.08
CA TRP A 29 8.06 -6.31 -0.29
C TRP A 29 8.64 -7.62 0.21
N ARG A 30 8.06 -8.12 1.28
CA ARG A 30 8.34 -9.44 1.83
C ARG A 30 7.11 -10.00 2.54
N ALA A 31 7.00 -11.31 2.58
CA ALA A 31 6.06 -11.96 3.49
C ALA A 31 6.53 -11.77 4.94
N SER A 32 5.60 -11.69 5.89
CA SER A 32 5.94 -11.58 7.31
C SER A 32 6.76 -12.76 7.83
N THR A 33 6.65 -13.91 7.17
CA THR A 33 7.37 -15.14 7.49
C THR A 33 8.74 -15.26 6.83
N SER A 34 9.16 -14.25 6.03
CA SER A 34 10.42 -14.25 5.29
C SER A 34 11.23 -13.01 5.63
N ASN A 35 12.55 -13.15 5.65
CA ASN A 35 13.49 -12.03 5.78
C ASN A 35 14.00 -11.55 4.41
N ASN A 36 13.59 -12.21 3.32
CA ASN A 36 14.03 -11.87 1.98
C ASN A 36 13.05 -10.90 1.33
N TYR A 37 13.58 -9.78 0.82
CA TYR A 37 12.83 -8.81 0.06
C TYR A 37 12.90 -9.08 -1.43
N ASP A 38 11.76 -8.95 -2.10
CA ASP A 38 11.68 -8.72 -3.52
C ASP A 38 11.62 -7.22 -3.78
N SER A 39 11.97 -6.79 -4.98
CA SER A 39 11.93 -5.37 -5.32
C SER A 39 11.55 -5.14 -6.79
N LEU A 40 10.97 -3.97 -7.03
CA LEU A 40 10.66 -3.46 -8.35
C LEU A 40 11.13 -2.00 -8.43
N ASN A 41 12.04 -1.71 -9.37
CA ASN A 41 12.52 -0.37 -9.63
C ASN A 41 11.58 0.39 -10.56
N ASN A 42 11.72 1.71 -10.60
CA ASN A 42 10.97 2.59 -11.50
C ASN A 42 9.46 2.52 -11.31
N VAL A 43 9.02 2.29 -10.08
CA VAL A 43 7.62 2.41 -9.69
C VAL A 43 7.27 3.88 -9.65
N ARG A 44 6.14 4.25 -10.28
CA ARG A 44 5.66 5.63 -10.34
C ARG A 44 4.39 5.79 -9.52
N TRP A 45 4.29 6.94 -8.87
CA TRP A 45 3.04 7.31 -8.20
C TRP A 45 2.81 8.81 -8.33
N THR A 46 1.55 9.18 -8.23
CA THR A 46 1.10 10.57 -8.32
C THR A 46 0.32 10.93 -7.07
N VAL A 47 0.64 12.08 -6.49
CA VAL A 47 -0.20 12.71 -5.46
C VAL A 47 -1.01 13.80 -6.14
N ASN A 48 -2.33 13.72 -6.04
CA ASN A 48 -3.25 14.75 -6.51
C ASN A 48 -3.86 15.50 -5.33
N ASP A 49 -4.93 16.25 -5.54
CA ASP A 49 -5.54 17.08 -4.50
C ASP A 49 -6.18 16.25 -3.38
N THR A 50 -6.50 14.98 -3.59
CA THR A 50 -7.30 14.17 -2.67
C THR A 50 -6.70 12.82 -2.30
N ALA A 51 -5.78 12.30 -3.10
CA ALA A 51 -5.29 10.92 -2.94
C ALA A 51 -3.89 10.75 -3.53
N MET A 52 -3.33 9.59 -3.30
CA MET A 52 -2.14 9.09 -3.95
C MET A 52 -2.52 7.88 -4.82
N ILE A 53 -1.95 7.81 -6.02
CA ILE A 53 -2.19 6.70 -6.95
C ILE A 53 -0.86 6.07 -7.31
N ILE A 54 -0.66 4.82 -6.92
CA ILE A 54 0.50 4.03 -7.35
C ILE A 54 0.14 3.41 -8.70
N HIS A 55 0.85 3.81 -9.74
CA HIS A 55 0.64 3.32 -11.09
C HIS A 55 1.29 1.94 -11.26
N ASP A 56 0.61 1.07 -11.99
CA ASP A 56 1.12 -0.27 -12.30
C ASP A 56 1.62 -1.03 -11.06
N PHE A 57 0.85 -0.93 -9.96
CA PHE A 57 1.15 -1.69 -8.74
C PHE A 57 1.23 -3.18 -9.08
N PRO A 58 2.34 -3.87 -8.72
CA PRO A 58 2.51 -5.27 -9.06
C PRO A 58 1.60 -6.15 -8.20
N VAL A 59 0.39 -6.42 -8.69
CA VAL A 59 -0.59 -7.26 -8.00
C VAL A 59 0.00 -8.65 -7.72
N SER A 60 0.85 -9.14 -8.62
CA SER A 60 1.58 -10.41 -8.44
C SER A 60 2.43 -10.44 -7.15
N SER A 61 2.86 -9.30 -6.64
CA SER A 61 3.62 -9.23 -5.37
C SER A 61 2.81 -9.71 -4.17
N LEU A 62 1.49 -9.61 -4.24
CA LEU A 62 0.59 -10.08 -3.19
C LEU A 62 0.65 -11.61 -3.00
N ALA A 63 1.12 -12.33 -4.02
CA ALA A 63 1.31 -13.78 -3.93
C ALA A 63 2.36 -14.17 -2.86
N ALA A 64 3.24 -13.26 -2.47
CA ALA A 64 4.21 -13.50 -1.40
C ALA A 64 3.53 -13.86 -0.07
N GLY A 65 2.30 -13.43 0.14
CA GLY A 65 1.54 -13.73 1.36
C GLY A 65 0.90 -15.11 1.37
N VAL A 66 0.85 -15.82 0.24
CA VAL A 66 0.25 -17.16 0.20
C VAL A 66 1.13 -18.12 1.01
N VAL A 67 0.52 -18.80 1.96
CA VAL A 67 1.23 -19.75 2.84
C VAL A 67 1.76 -20.93 2.04
N ASP A 68 2.99 -21.34 2.30
CA ASP A 68 3.62 -22.47 1.62
C ASP A 68 2.81 -23.75 1.78
N GLY A 69 2.85 -24.60 0.75
CA GLY A 69 2.17 -25.88 0.72
C GLY A 69 1.50 -26.11 -0.64
N GLU A 70 1.49 -27.36 -1.08
CA GLU A 70 0.92 -27.75 -2.37
C GLU A 70 -0.56 -27.37 -2.50
N ILE A 71 -1.31 -27.41 -1.39
CA ILE A 71 -2.73 -27.05 -1.38
C ILE A 71 -2.96 -25.59 -1.83
N ASN A 72 -1.97 -24.74 -1.64
CA ASN A 72 -2.04 -23.31 -1.99
C ASN A 72 -1.36 -22.97 -3.32
N ASP A 73 -0.81 -23.94 -4.04
CA ASP A 73 -0.09 -23.67 -5.29
C ASP A 73 -0.98 -23.00 -6.35
N SER A 74 -2.22 -23.48 -6.49
CA SER A 74 -3.17 -22.90 -7.47
C SER A 74 -3.52 -21.45 -7.11
N LEU A 75 -3.73 -21.15 -5.84
CA LEU A 75 -3.96 -19.78 -5.36
C LEU A 75 -2.75 -18.89 -5.64
N ARG A 76 -1.57 -19.35 -5.28
CA ARG A 76 -0.31 -18.62 -5.52
C ARG A 76 -0.11 -18.33 -6.99
N ASN A 77 -0.30 -19.32 -7.85
CA ASN A 77 -0.13 -19.17 -9.29
C ASN A 77 -1.16 -18.20 -9.89
N ALA A 78 -2.41 -18.23 -9.44
CA ALA A 78 -3.44 -17.30 -9.88
C ALA A 78 -3.07 -15.85 -9.51
N MET A 79 -2.56 -15.62 -8.30
CA MET A 79 -2.14 -14.29 -7.86
C MET A 79 -0.88 -13.83 -8.61
N LYS A 80 0.09 -14.72 -8.85
CA LYS A 80 1.30 -14.39 -9.64
C LYS A 80 0.97 -14.02 -11.09
N ALA A 81 -0.08 -14.58 -11.64
CA ALA A 81 -0.50 -14.29 -13.01
C ALA A 81 -1.35 -13.02 -13.14
N ALA A 82 -1.76 -12.42 -12.04
CA ALA A 82 -2.61 -11.24 -12.06
C ALA A 82 -1.87 -10.04 -12.65
N PRO A 83 -2.51 -9.27 -13.54
CA PRO A 83 -1.89 -8.09 -14.13
C PRO A 83 -1.74 -6.97 -13.11
N ALA A 84 -0.79 -6.08 -13.36
CA ALA A 84 -0.62 -4.86 -12.57
C ALA A 84 -1.89 -4.01 -12.61
N GLN A 85 -2.15 -3.28 -11.54
CA GLN A 85 -3.31 -2.38 -11.40
C GLN A 85 -2.87 -1.07 -10.78
N GLU A 86 -3.66 -0.02 -10.97
CA GLU A 86 -3.52 1.17 -10.15
C GLU A 86 -3.94 0.84 -8.71
N LEU A 87 -3.14 1.32 -7.74
CA LEU A 87 -3.50 1.25 -6.33
C LEU A 87 -3.74 2.66 -5.81
N THR A 88 -4.99 2.97 -5.52
CA THR A 88 -5.37 4.24 -4.92
C THR A 88 -5.22 4.16 -3.41
N CYS A 89 -4.60 5.18 -2.83
CA CYS A 89 -4.41 5.31 -1.40
C CYS A 89 -5.01 6.62 -0.90
N GLY A 90 -5.85 6.53 0.12
CA GLY A 90 -6.24 7.71 0.88
C GLY A 90 -5.06 8.23 1.70
N ILE A 91 -5.09 9.49 2.04
CA ILE A 91 -4.07 10.14 2.86
C ILE A 91 -4.75 10.88 4.00
N SER A 92 -4.27 10.69 5.22
CA SER A 92 -4.64 11.51 6.36
C SER A 92 -3.39 11.94 7.12
N PHE A 93 -3.48 13.07 7.83
CA PHE A 93 -2.32 13.65 8.50
C PHE A 93 -2.45 13.59 10.01
N TYR A 94 -1.31 13.46 10.68
CA TYR A 94 -1.24 13.61 12.12
C TYR A 94 -1.36 15.08 12.50
N ASN A 95 -1.91 15.32 13.69
CA ASN A 95 -1.96 16.66 14.26
C ASN A 95 -0.56 16.99 14.81
N THR A 96 0.19 17.80 14.05
CA THR A 96 1.49 18.32 14.45
C THR A 96 1.55 19.81 14.20
N GLU A 97 2.28 20.56 15.06
CA GLU A 97 2.43 22.02 14.89
C GLU A 97 3.21 22.35 13.61
N ASP A 98 4.27 21.61 13.33
CA ASP A 98 5.18 21.82 12.19
C ASP A 98 5.10 20.70 11.16
N PHE A 99 3.90 20.36 10.74
CA PHE A 99 3.64 19.16 9.96
C PHE A 99 4.32 19.11 8.56
N LEU A 100 4.82 20.23 8.07
CA LEU A 100 5.54 20.28 6.79
C LEU A 100 7.06 20.47 6.92
N THR A 101 7.58 20.72 8.13
CA THR A 101 8.98 21.09 8.31
C THR A 101 9.64 20.31 9.43
N PRO A 102 10.73 19.55 9.17
CA PRO A 102 11.24 19.19 7.85
C PRO A 102 10.44 18.07 7.20
N TYR A 103 9.64 17.33 7.96
CA TYR A 103 8.93 16.16 7.50
C TYR A 103 7.44 16.27 7.79
N CYS A 104 6.65 15.88 6.83
CA CYS A 104 5.23 15.63 7.01
C CYS A 104 5.03 14.14 7.23
N VAL A 105 4.39 13.78 8.35
CA VAL A 105 4.02 12.40 8.65
C VAL A 105 2.54 12.21 8.33
N MET A 106 2.23 11.13 7.62
CA MET A 106 0.86 10.86 7.18
C MET A 106 0.52 9.38 7.33
N ASN A 107 -0.78 9.11 7.40
CA ASN A 107 -1.31 7.77 7.21
C ASN A 107 -1.58 7.54 5.75
N ILE A 108 -1.22 6.36 5.27
CA ILE A 108 -1.52 5.89 3.93
C ILE A 108 -2.58 4.79 4.05
N MET A 109 -3.67 4.96 3.33
CA MET A 109 -4.82 4.05 3.39
C MET A 109 -5.07 3.43 2.01
N PRO A 110 -4.31 2.37 1.64
CA PRO A 110 -4.52 1.71 0.37
C PRO A 110 -5.92 1.11 0.28
N TYR A 111 -6.56 1.27 -0.87
CA TYR A 111 -7.81 0.59 -1.15
C TYR A 111 -7.54 -0.88 -1.42
N SER A 112 -8.57 -1.71 -1.29
CA SER A 112 -8.45 -3.14 -1.56
C SER A 112 -8.09 -3.40 -3.02
N VAL A 113 -7.27 -4.43 -3.24
CA VAL A 113 -6.95 -4.93 -4.58
C VAL A 113 -7.92 -6.08 -4.91
N LEU A 114 -8.54 -5.98 -6.08
CA LEU A 114 -9.46 -6.99 -6.59
C LEU A 114 -8.81 -7.76 -7.73
N ILE A 115 -8.88 -9.09 -7.66
CA ILE A 115 -8.49 -10.00 -8.74
C ILE A 115 -9.73 -10.79 -9.11
N LYS A 116 -10.35 -10.42 -10.25
CA LYS A 116 -11.58 -11.06 -10.71
C LYS A 116 -11.28 -12.33 -11.48
N ASP A 117 -12.19 -13.30 -11.34
CA ASP A 117 -12.17 -14.55 -12.10
C ASP A 117 -10.83 -15.30 -12.00
N ALA A 118 -10.25 -15.31 -10.80
CA ALA A 118 -9.05 -16.11 -10.53
C ALA A 118 -9.41 -17.60 -10.56
N GLU A 119 -8.72 -18.36 -11.39
CA GLU A 119 -8.94 -19.81 -11.46
C GLU A 119 -8.10 -20.52 -10.40
N ILE A 120 -8.79 -21.15 -9.45
CA ILE A 120 -8.18 -21.88 -8.34
C ILE A 120 -8.80 -23.27 -8.31
N ASN A 121 -8.00 -24.30 -8.55
CA ASN A 121 -8.45 -25.70 -8.60
C ASN A 121 -9.69 -25.87 -9.50
N THR A 122 -9.63 -25.33 -10.72
CA THR A 122 -10.69 -25.40 -11.76
C THR A 122 -11.96 -24.61 -11.47
N ARG A 123 -12.00 -23.82 -10.39
CA ARG A 123 -13.12 -22.93 -10.06
C ARG A 123 -12.69 -21.47 -10.17
N LEU A 124 -13.63 -20.60 -10.50
CA LEU A 124 -13.39 -19.16 -10.56
C LEU A 124 -13.75 -18.49 -9.24
N TYR A 125 -12.85 -17.65 -8.76
CA TYR A 125 -13.04 -16.87 -7.55
C TYR A 125 -12.73 -15.40 -7.80
N ASP A 126 -13.48 -14.53 -7.14
CA ASP A 126 -13.10 -13.14 -7.01
C ASP A 126 -12.28 -12.98 -5.74
N LEU A 127 -11.01 -12.61 -5.90
CA LEU A 127 -10.10 -12.38 -4.79
C LEU A 127 -10.07 -10.92 -4.43
N LYS A 128 -9.98 -10.64 -3.12
CA LYS A 128 -9.86 -9.29 -2.59
C LYS A 128 -8.79 -9.30 -1.51
N VAL A 129 -7.75 -8.50 -1.70
CA VAL A 129 -6.73 -8.30 -0.69
C VAL A 129 -6.96 -6.95 -0.03
N ASN A 130 -7.16 -6.98 1.28
CA ASN A 130 -7.34 -5.79 2.09
C ASN A 130 -6.01 -5.37 2.72
N PHE A 131 -5.78 -4.07 2.81
CA PHE A 131 -4.66 -3.48 3.51
C PHE A 131 -5.07 -3.05 4.92
N LEU A 132 -4.10 -3.03 5.83
CA LEU A 132 -4.33 -2.54 7.18
C LEU A 132 -4.15 -1.03 7.21
N ASN A 133 -5.21 -0.31 7.55
CA ASN A 133 -5.25 1.15 7.54
C ASN A 133 -5.24 1.73 8.97
N MET A 134 -4.32 1.24 9.79
CA MET A 134 -4.13 1.71 11.16
C MET A 134 -2.83 2.51 11.28
N ASN A 135 -2.87 3.50 12.13
CA ASN A 135 -1.84 4.54 12.29
C ASN A 135 -0.39 4.04 12.38
N SER A 136 -0.15 2.89 12.99
CA SER A 136 1.22 2.39 13.18
C SER A 136 1.73 1.49 12.05
N ASN A 137 0.88 1.11 11.09
CA ASN A 137 1.19 0.07 10.10
C ASN A 137 1.16 0.56 8.65
N SER A 138 0.62 1.75 8.42
CA SER A 138 0.50 2.34 7.09
C SER A 138 0.85 3.82 7.21
N MET A 139 2.13 4.11 7.11
CA MET A 139 2.69 5.44 7.34
C MET A 139 3.47 5.94 6.15
N GLY A 140 3.48 7.25 5.99
CA GLY A 140 4.31 7.93 5.02
C GLY A 140 5.07 9.08 5.65
N TYR A 141 6.23 9.35 5.08
CA TYR A 141 7.10 10.46 5.44
C TYR A 141 7.41 11.27 4.20
N PHE A 142 7.13 12.53 4.24
CA PHE A 142 7.41 13.45 3.14
C PHE A 142 8.41 14.51 3.58
N ASN A 143 9.51 14.63 2.84
CA ASN A 143 10.49 15.69 3.04
C ASN A 143 10.21 16.81 2.04
N ALA A 144 9.74 17.94 2.52
CA ALA A 144 9.34 19.06 1.66
C ALA A 144 10.51 19.72 0.94
N GLU A 145 11.70 19.74 1.55
CA GLU A 145 12.90 20.35 0.95
C GLU A 145 13.40 19.54 -0.25
N LYS A 146 13.44 18.23 -0.11
CA LYS A 146 13.93 17.33 -1.16
C LYS A 146 12.84 16.88 -2.11
N LYS A 147 11.57 17.12 -1.74
CA LYS A 147 10.42 16.51 -2.39
C LYS A 147 10.56 14.99 -2.49
N ALA A 148 10.96 14.39 -1.40
CA ALA A 148 11.21 12.96 -1.27
C ALA A 148 10.14 12.31 -0.40
N MET A 149 9.82 11.07 -0.69
CA MET A 149 8.75 10.33 -0.02
C MET A 149 9.19 8.91 0.31
N GLU A 150 8.78 8.43 1.48
CA GLU A 150 8.98 7.06 1.93
C GLU A 150 7.67 6.57 2.53
N LEU A 151 7.18 5.43 2.04
CA LEU A 151 5.87 4.90 2.40
C LEU A 151 5.99 3.47 2.90
N TYR A 152 5.20 3.14 3.92
CA TYR A 152 5.08 1.80 4.48
C TYR A 152 3.63 1.38 4.45
N MET A 153 3.37 0.18 3.94
CA MET A 153 2.04 -0.41 3.85
C MET A 153 2.13 -1.89 4.22
N ARG A 154 1.02 -2.47 4.63
CA ARG A 154 0.93 -3.92 4.81
C ARG A 154 -0.47 -4.42 4.50
N THR A 155 -0.53 -5.66 4.04
CA THR A 155 -1.81 -6.33 3.86
C THR A 155 -2.42 -6.73 5.21
N TYR A 156 -3.72 -6.93 5.22
CA TYR A 156 -4.47 -7.40 6.37
C TYR A 156 -4.97 -8.83 6.18
N ASN A 157 -5.73 -9.08 5.11
CA ASN A 157 -6.26 -10.40 4.80
C ASN A 157 -6.53 -10.58 3.31
N LEU A 158 -6.82 -11.82 2.94
CA LEU A 158 -7.31 -12.20 1.62
C LEU A 158 -8.71 -12.79 1.77
N GLU A 159 -9.64 -12.34 0.92
CA GLU A 159 -10.97 -12.90 0.77
C GLU A 159 -11.12 -13.55 -0.60
N ALA A 160 -11.76 -14.70 -0.64
CA ALA A 160 -12.18 -15.36 -1.87
C ALA A 160 -13.70 -15.48 -1.86
N ASN A 161 -14.37 -14.88 -2.84
CA ASN A 161 -15.84 -14.78 -2.89
C ASN A 161 -16.42 -14.29 -1.56
N ASN A 162 -15.84 -13.22 -1.01
CA ASN A 162 -16.22 -12.59 0.27
C ASN A 162 -15.94 -13.45 1.53
N GLN A 163 -15.16 -14.52 1.41
CA GLN A 163 -14.80 -15.37 2.54
C GLN A 163 -13.32 -15.21 2.88
N THR A 164 -13.03 -14.84 4.12
CA THR A 164 -11.65 -14.68 4.58
C THR A 164 -10.91 -16.02 4.56
N GLN A 165 -9.73 -16.02 3.95
CA GLN A 165 -8.88 -17.20 3.78
C GLN A 165 -7.91 -17.33 4.97
N LYS A 166 -8.43 -17.71 6.13
CA LYS A 166 -7.63 -17.90 7.34
C LYS A 166 -6.68 -19.09 7.17
N GLY A 167 -5.42 -18.89 7.56
CA GLY A 167 -4.40 -19.94 7.50
C GLY A 167 -3.79 -20.13 6.12
N ASN A 168 -4.35 -19.54 5.06
CA ASN A 168 -3.84 -19.66 3.70
C ASN A 168 -3.09 -18.42 3.21
N TYR A 169 -3.22 -17.33 3.93
CA TYR A 169 -2.61 -16.05 3.57
C TYR A 169 -2.01 -15.38 4.80
N THR A 170 -0.78 -14.91 4.67
CA THR A 170 -0.09 -14.15 5.70
C THR A 170 0.16 -12.72 5.23
N ILE A 171 0.65 -11.88 6.13
CA ILE A 171 0.89 -10.45 5.87
C ILE A 171 2.04 -10.27 4.90
N VAL A 172 1.88 -9.33 3.97
CA VAL A 172 2.95 -8.83 3.12
C VAL A 172 3.26 -7.39 3.53
N TYR A 173 4.51 -7.12 3.81
CA TYR A 173 5.01 -5.76 4.10
C TYR A 173 5.56 -5.12 2.84
N TYR A 174 5.22 -3.85 2.64
CA TYR A 174 5.67 -3.03 1.52
C TYR A 174 6.40 -1.79 2.01
N GLN A 175 7.45 -1.41 1.29
CA GLN A 175 8.15 -0.15 1.44
C GLN A 175 8.33 0.47 0.06
N LEU A 176 7.93 1.73 -0.11
CA LEU A 176 8.07 2.48 -1.34
C LEU A 176 8.91 3.73 -1.05
N VAL A 177 10.05 3.87 -1.71
CA VAL A 177 10.99 4.95 -1.46
C VAL A 177 11.28 5.67 -2.76
N SER A 178 11.11 6.99 -2.79
CA SER A 178 11.43 7.81 -3.95
C SER A 178 12.94 7.87 -4.19
N ASN A 179 13.34 8.07 -5.46
CA ASN A 179 14.75 8.05 -5.86
C ASN A 179 15.57 9.24 -5.33
N ASN A 180 14.91 10.31 -4.94
CA ASN A 180 15.54 11.57 -4.54
C ASN A 180 15.64 11.73 -3.01
N GLN A 181 16.08 10.70 -2.33
CA GLN A 181 16.28 10.72 -0.87
C GLN A 181 17.43 11.64 -0.44
#